data_565d4be2bfcd177a34ba05633e1533f1
#
_entry.id   565d4be2bfcd177a34ba05633e1533f1
#
_cell.length_a   1.000
_cell.length_b   1.000
_cell.length_c   1.000
_cell.angle_alpha   90.00
_cell.angle_beta   90.00
_cell.angle_gamma   90.00
#
_symmetry.space_group_name_H-M   'P 1'
#
loop_
_entity.id
_entity.type
_entity.pdbx_description
1 polymer ?
#
loop_
_entity_poly.entity_id
_entity_poly.type
_entity_poly.pdbx_seq_one_letter_code
_entity_poly.pdbx_strand_id
1 'polypeptide(L)'
;MKIAVYNYREFDEGQYFEKFSQHYCVEIIKIYDSPNKENAVLAKGCNGVSVITTAITKEIIEIWHEQGVKHISTRTIGYDHIDLKAAKANKMIVSNVTYSTASVANYTVMIMLMALRKMKMIMRRAIGFDYSLNGSIGLELENMVVG
;
A
#
# COMPACT_ATOMS: atom_id res chain seq x y z
N MET A 1 17.60 17.32 2.47
CA MET A 1 16.13 17.13 2.52
C MET A 1 15.83 15.98 3.44
N LYS A 2 14.72 16.03 4.20
CA LYS A 2 14.35 15.00 5.17
C LYS A 2 12.91 14.54 4.95
N ILE A 3 12.65 13.23 4.97
CA ILE A 3 11.35 12.63 4.68
C ILE A 3 11.01 11.61 5.77
N ALA A 4 9.80 11.68 6.32
CA ALA A 4 9.28 10.65 7.21
C ALA A 4 8.50 9.61 6.39
N VAL A 5 8.84 8.34 6.54
CA VAL A 5 8.20 7.23 5.84
C VAL A 5 7.42 6.40 6.86
N TYR A 6 6.10 6.51 6.81
CA TYR A 6 5.17 5.73 7.64
C TYR A 6 4.88 4.37 7.02
N ASN A 7 4.50 3.39 7.85
CA ASN A 7 4.34 2.00 7.42
C ASN A 7 5.60 1.51 6.68
N TYR A 8 6.78 1.84 7.21
CA TYR A 8 8.04 1.47 6.57
C TYR A 8 8.21 -0.05 6.58
N ARG A 9 8.48 -0.62 5.41
CA ARG A 9 8.63 -2.07 5.22
C ARG A 9 10.06 -2.38 4.78
N GLU A 10 10.84 -2.90 5.70
CA GLU A 10 12.25 -3.24 5.43
C GLU A 10 12.39 -4.31 4.35
N PHE A 11 11.49 -5.31 4.36
CA PHE A 11 11.60 -6.52 3.54
C PHE A 11 11.40 -6.30 2.03
N ASP A 12 10.65 -5.29 1.62
CA ASP A 12 10.35 -5.02 0.20
C ASP A 12 10.74 -3.61 -0.26
N GLU A 13 10.75 -2.63 0.62
CA GLU A 13 11.04 -1.23 0.30
C GLU A 13 12.43 -0.77 0.77
N GLY A 14 12.99 -1.41 1.79
CA GLY A 14 14.21 -0.95 2.48
C GLY A 14 15.36 -0.66 1.54
N GLN A 15 15.69 -1.60 0.67
CA GLN A 15 16.77 -1.44 -0.30
C GLN A 15 16.62 -0.26 -1.26
N TYR A 16 15.36 0.08 -1.63
CA TYR A 16 15.09 1.21 -2.52
C TYR A 16 15.21 2.53 -1.78
N PHE A 17 14.66 2.63 -0.57
CA PHE A 17 14.84 3.82 0.25
C PHE A 17 16.29 4.09 0.57
N GLU A 18 17.09 3.07 0.86
CA GLU A 18 18.52 3.19 1.11
C GLU A 18 19.29 3.69 -0.13
N LYS A 19 19.06 3.04 -1.27
CA LYS A 19 19.66 3.41 -2.55
C LYS A 19 19.36 4.87 -2.92
N PHE A 20 18.09 5.29 -2.84
CA PHE A 20 17.70 6.63 -3.25
C PHE A 20 18.04 7.68 -2.19
N SER A 21 18.04 7.34 -0.91
CA SER A 21 18.54 8.19 0.17
C SER A 21 20.00 8.60 -0.09
N GLN A 22 20.86 7.66 -0.41
CA GLN A 22 22.26 7.92 -0.75
C GLN A 22 22.39 8.73 -2.05
N HIS A 23 21.68 8.31 -3.10
CA HIS A 23 21.79 8.94 -4.42
C HIS A 23 21.35 10.42 -4.42
N TYR A 24 20.28 10.75 -3.70
CA TYR A 24 19.70 12.09 -3.65
C TYR A 24 20.05 12.88 -2.39
N CYS A 25 20.90 12.35 -1.52
CA CYS A 25 21.24 12.95 -0.22
C CYS A 25 20.00 13.32 0.60
N VAL A 26 19.05 12.37 0.73
CA VAL A 26 17.80 12.51 1.47
C VAL A 26 17.87 11.70 2.76
N GLU A 27 17.66 12.35 3.89
CA GLU A 27 17.52 11.67 5.19
C GLU A 27 16.14 11.02 5.28
N ILE A 28 16.08 9.73 5.61
CA ILE A 28 14.84 8.98 5.77
C ILE A 28 14.60 8.68 7.25
N ILE A 29 13.48 9.14 7.77
CA ILE A 29 12.99 8.78 9.11
C ILE A 29 12.04 7.58 8.93
N LYS A 30 12.47 6.42 9.40
CA LYS A 30 11.71 5.17 9.31
C LYS A 30 10.69 5.11 10.44
N ILE A 31 9.40 5.07 10.13
CA ILE A 31 8.29 4.92 11.08
C ILE A 31 7.53 3.67 10.67
N TYR A 32 7.57 2.64 11.49
CA TYR A 32 6.99 1.33 11.16
C TYR A 32 5.48 1.31 11.32
N ASP A 33 4.95 2.16 12.20
CA ASP A 33 3.52 2.27 12.45
C ASP A 33 2.79 3.06 11.38
N SER A 34 1.48 2.83 11.30
CA SER A 34 0.57 3.66 10.50
C SER A 34 0.50 5.08 11.07
N PRO A 35 0.37 6.10 10.21
CA PRO A 35 0.21 7.48 10.67
C PRO A 35 -1.06 7.65 11.50
N ASN A 36 -0.91 8.31 12.64
CA ASN A 36 -1.99 8.68 13.55
C ASN A 36 -1.65 10.02 14.23
N LYS A 37 -2.56 10.53 15.07
CA LYS A 37 -2.37 11.83 15.74
C LYS A 37 -1.18 11.85 16.70
N GLU A 38 -0.92 10.72 17.36
CA GLU A 38 0.12 10.59 18.36
C GLU A 38 1.52 10.57 17.72
N ASN A 39 1.66 9.86 16.60
CA ASN A 39 2.94 9.70 15.91
C ASN A 39 3.19 10.71 14.78
N ALA A 40 2.20 11.53 14.41
CA ALA A 40 2.37 12.56 13.37
C ALA A 40 3.47 13.58 13.72
N VAL A 41 3.71 13.83 15.01
CA VAL A 41 4.79 14.71 15.50
C VAL A 41 6.20 14.20 15.18
N LEU A 42 6.36 12.90 14.86
CA LEU A 42 7.63 12.31 14.48
C LEU A 42 8.12 12.85 13.11
N ALA A 43 7.25 13.48 12.32
CA ALA A 43 7.61 14.16 11.08
C ALA A 43 8.24 15.55 11.31
N LYS A 44 8.58 15.92 12.55
CA LYS A 44 9.18 17.21 12.89
C LYS A 44 10.45 17.47 12.08
N GLY A 45 10.46 18.61 11.39
CA GLY A 45 11.56 19.04 10.54
C GLY A 45 11.70 18.26 9.22
N CYS A 46 10.75 17.39 8.90
CA CYS A 46 10.68 16.76 7.59
C CYS A 46 10.08 17.70 6.54
N ASN A 47 10.61 17.62 5.32
CA ASN A 47 10.07 18.36 4.18
C ASN A 47 8.83 17.67 3.59
N GLY A 48 8.77 16.35 3.71
CA GLY A 48 7.69 15.52 3.21
C GLY A 48 7.43 14.29 4.05
N VAL A 49 6.27 13.70 3.84
CA VAL A 49 5.87 12.42 4.41
C VAL A 49 5.51 11.45 3.29
N SER A 50 5.80 10.17 3.50
CA SER A 50 5.43 9.09 2.59
C SER A 50 4.49 8.12 3.32
N VAL A 51 3.33 7.84 2.71
CA VAL A 51 2.25 7.03 3.30
C VAL A 51 1.80 5.92 2.34
N ILE A 52 0.96 4.99 2.80
CA ILE A 52 0.35 3.95 1.94
C ILE A 52 -1.18 4.15 1.90
N THR A 53 -1.93 3.37 2.66
CA THR A 53 -3.40 3.26 2.54
C THR A 53 -4.15 3.75 3.77
N THR A 54 -3.45 4.09 4.84
CA THR A 54 -4.08 4.58 6.07
C THR A 54 -4.78 5.92 5.82
N ALA A 55 -5.95 6.08 6.39
CA ALA A 55 -6.71 7.33 6.28
C ALA A 55 -5.92 8.51 6.87
N ILE A 56 -5.65 9.50 6.04
CA ILE A 56 -4.95 10.74 6.41
C ILE A 56 -5.99 11.83 6.60
N THR A 57 -6.39 11.99 7.85
CA THR A 57 -7.43 12.94 8.25
C THR A 57 -6.92 14.37 8.31
N LYS A 58 -7.85 15.31 8.39
CA LYS A 58 -7.55 16.74 8.57
C LYS A 58 -6.61 16.98 9.75
N GLU A 59 -6.85 16.34 10.89
CA GLU A 59 -6.06 16.53 12.11
C GLU A 59 -4.59 16.09 11.92
N ILE A 60 -4.37 14.97 11.24
CA ILE A 60 -3.01 14.48 10.94
C ILE A 60 -2.29 15.48 10.02
N ILE A 61 -2.99 16.00 9.01
CA ILE A 61 -2.46 16.99 8.07
C ILE A 61 -2.09 18.28 8.79
N GLU A 62 -2.93 18.76 9.68
CA GLU A 62 -2.66 19.98 10.48
C GLU A 62 -1.42 19.79 11.36
N ILE A 63 -1.29 18.66 12.05
CA ILE A 63 -0.08 18.35 12.83
C ILE A 63 1.15 18.33 11.93
N TRP A 64 1.10 17.66 10.77
CA TRP A 64 2.24 17.64 9.85
C TRP A 64 2.60 19.04 9.34
N HIS A 65 1.60 19.87 9.04
CA HIS A 65 1.83 21.25 8.64
C HIS A 65 2.57 22.03 9.73
N GLU A 66 2.15 21.92 10.99
CA GLU A 66 2.82 22.54 12.14
C GLU A 66 4.26 22.03 12.34
N GLN A 67 4.55 20.76 11.96
CA GLN A 67 5.91 20.22 11.98
C GLN A 67 6.78 20.67 10.80
N GLY A 68 6.23 21.43 9.85
CA GLY A 68 6.95 21.97 8.70
C GLY A 68 6.88 21.13 7.43
N VAL A 69 6.07 20.07 7.42
CA VAL A 69 5.85 19.20 6.24
C VAL A 69 5.13 20.01 5.16
N LYS A 70 5.61 19.90 3.92
CA LYS A 70 5.04 20.59 2.74
C LYS A 70 4.52 19.64 1.68
N HIS A 71 4.88 18.37 1.75
CA HIS A 71 4.55 17.38 0.73
C HIS A 71 4.09 16.06 1.35
N ILE A 72 2.96 15.55 0.87
CA ILE A 72 2.43 14.22 1.19
C ILE A 72 2.55 13.37 -0.08
N SER A 73 3.32 12.29 -0.03
CA SER A 73 3.45 11.33 -1.12
C SER A 73 2.82 10.00 -0.73
N THR A 74 1.82 9.55 -1.47
CA THR A 74 1.33 8.19 -1.26
C THR A 74 2.01 7.19 -2.20
N ARG A 75 2.40 6.03 -1.66
CA ARG A 75 3.00 4.92 -2.42
C ARG A 75 1.93 4.05 -3.09
N THR A 76 0.77 4.64 -3.39
CA THR A 76 -0.38 3.99 -4.03
C THR A 76 -0.84 4.78 -5.25
N ILE A 77 -1.54 4.14 -6.18
CA ILE A 77 -2.21 4.82 -7.29
C ILE A 77 -3.42 5.60 -6.78
N GLY A 78 -4.28 4.95 -5.99
CA GLY A 78 -5.42 5.60 -5.34
C GLY A 78 -4.98 6.53 -4.21
N TYR A 79 -5.69 7.62 -4.02
CA TYR A 79 -5.41 8.64 -3.00
C TYR A 79 -6.65 9.08 -2.23
N ASP A 80 -7.74 8.33 -2.32
CA ASP A 80 -9.02 8.63 -1.67
C ASP A 80 -8.94 8.63 -0.13
N HIS A 81 -7.90 8.01 0.41
CA HIS A 81 -7.60 7.98 1.84
C HIS A 81 -6.97 9.27 2.37
N ILE A 82 -6.69 10.27 1.51
CA ILE A 82 -6.08 11.54 1.90
C ILE A 82 -7.13 12.66 1.81
N ASP A 83 -7.31 13.42 2.88
CA ASP A 83 -8.14 14.64 2.87
C ASP A 83 -7.47 15.75 2.04
N LEU A 84 -7.77 15.72 0.73
CA LEU A 84 -7.22 16.73 -0.21
C LEU A 84 -7.67 18.15 0.11
N LYS A 85 -8.85 18.34 0.71
CA LYS A 85 -9.34 19.68 1.09
C LYS A 85 -8.49 20.25 2.21
N ALA A 86 -8.20 19.44 3.23
CA ALA A 86 -7.32 19.82 4.32
C ALA A 86 -5.89 20.08 3.84
N ALA A 87 -5.35 19.20 2.96
CA ALA A 87 -4.02 19.39 2.40
C ALA A 87 -3.92 20.72 1.62
N LYS A 88 -4.90 21.03 0.77
CA LYS A 88 -4.97 22.28 0.01
C LYS A 88 -5.09 23.51 0.92
N ALA A 89 -5.91 23.44 1.97
CA ALA A 89 -6.07 24.52 2.95
C ALA A 89 -4.74 24.85 3.64
N ASN A 90 -3.92 23.84 3.92
CA ASN A 90 -2.59 23.96 4.52
C ASN A 90 -1.47 24.17 3.48
N LYS A 91 -1.82 24.42 2.21
CA LYS A 91 -0.86 24.65 1.10
C LYS A 91 0.14 23.49 0.93
N MET A 92 -0.25 22.29 1.28
CA MET A 92 0.57 21.09 1.10
C MET A 92 0.33 20.48 -0.28
N ILE A 93 1.42 20.00 -0.89
CA ILE A 93 1.37 19.27 -2.17
C ILE A 93 1.07 17.81 -1.87
N VAL A 94 0.15 17.22 -2.63
CA VAL A 94 -0.11 15.78 -2.58
C VAL A 94 0.28 15.16 -3.91
N SER A 95 1.04 14.07 -3.86
CA SER A 95 1.40 13.28 -5.04
C SER A 95 1.14 11.80 -4.80
N ASN A 96 0.84 11.10 -5.86
CA ASN A 96 0.69 9.65 -5.90
C ASN A 96 1.73 9.04 -6.85
N VAL A 97 1.73 7.70 -6.95
CA VAL A 97 2.60 6.96 -7.87
C VAL A 97 1.77 6.35 -9.00
N THR A 98 2.44 6.04 -10.09
CA THR A 98 1.88 5.26 -11.20
C THR A 98 2.73 4.01 -11.41
N TYR A 99 2.07 2.86 -11.55
CA TYR A 99 2.70 1.59 -11.89
C TYR A 99 1.72 0.73 -12.70
N SER A 100 2.24 -0.33 -13.33
CA SER A 100 1.38 -1.26 -14.06
C SER A 100 0.42 -1.98 -13.11
N THR A 101 -0.87 -1.92 -13.40
CA THR A 101 -1.91 -2.65 -12.69
C THR A 101 -2.06 -4.10 -13.15
N ALA A 102 -1.28 -4.52 -14.15
CA ALA A 102 -1.37 -5.86 -14.73
C ALA A 102 -1.15 -6.98 -13.70
N SER A 103 -0.24 -6.79 -12.73
CA SER A 103 -0.01 -7.77 -11.67
C SER A 103 -1.24 -7.97 -10.78
N VAL A 104 -1.96 -6.90 -10.46
CA VAL A 104 -3.21 -6.97 -9.67
C VAL A 104 -4.31 -7.67 -10.49
N ALA A 105 -4.45 -7.34 -11.77
CA ALA A 105 -5.41 -7.99 -12.66
C ALA A 105 -5.12 -9.50 -12.78
N ASN A 106 -3.88 -9.87 -13.03
CA ASN A 106 -3.46 -11.28 -13.10
C ASN A 106 -3.74 -12.04 -11.80
N TYR A 107 -3.42 -11.43 -10.65
CA TYR A 107 -3.69 -12.01 -9.35
C TYR A 107 -5.19 -12.22 -9.12
N THR A 108 -6.01 -11.24 -9.50
CA THR A 108 -7.47 -11.32 -9.38
C THR A 108 -8.04 -12.47 -10.23
N VAL A 109 -7.64 -12.57 -11.49
CA VAL A 109 -8.06 -13.68 -12.37
C VAL A 109 -7.60 -15.02 -11.82
N MET A 110 -6.37 -15.10 -11.34
CA MET A 110 -5.83 -16.33 -10.70
C MET A 110 -6.70 -16.77 -9.53
N ILE A 111 -7.04 -15.85 -8.61
CA ILE A 111 -7.87 -16.19 -7.43
C ILE A 111 -9.27 -16.64 -7.86
N MET A 112 -9.88 -15.99 -8.83
CA MET A 112 -11.18 -16.40 -9.38
C MET A 112 -11.13 -17.84 -9.89
N LEU A 113 -10.15 -18.17 -10.72
CA LEU A 113 -9.97 -19.50 -11.25
C LEU A 113 -9.66 -20.52 -10.14
N MET A 114 -8.82 -20.19 -9.18
CA MET A 114 -8.52 -21.07 -8.04
C MET A 114 -9.77 -21.36 -7.20
N ALA A 115 -10.64 -20.39 -7.00
CA ALA A 115 -11.91 -20.57 -6.27
C ALA A 115 -12.86 -21.48 -7.04
N LEU A 116 -13.11 -21.20 -8.32
CA LEU A 116 -14.00 -21.97 -9.18
C LEU A 116 -13.54 -23.43 -9.33
N ARG A 117 -12.25 -23.65 -9.47
CA ARG A 117 -11.65 -24.97 -9.62
C ARG A 117 -11.35 -25.66 -8.29
N LYS A 118 -11.78 -25.11 -7.14
CA LYS A 118 -11.60 -25.67 -5.80
C LYS A 118 -10.12 -26.00 -5.47
N MET A 119 -9.20 -25.20 -5.97
CA MET A 119 -7.76 -25.48 -5.90
C MET A 119 -7.24 -25.69 -4.47
N LYS A 120 -7.74 -24.91 -3.49
CA LYS A 120 -7.35 -25.07 -2.08
C LYS A 120 -7.64 -26.48 -1.56
N MET A 121 -8.79 -27.06 -1.92
CA MET A 121 -9.16 -28.43 -1.54
C MET A 121 -8.28 -29.45 -2.24
N ILE A 122 -8.08 -29.29 -3.55
CA ILE A 122 -7.25 -30.19 -4.36
C ILE A 122 -5.81 -30.23 -3.82
N MET A 123 -5.22 -29.07 -3.55
CA MET A 123 -3.87 -28.97 -3.01
C MET A 123 -3.73 -29.64 -1.63
N ARG A 124 -4.73 -29.47 -0.75
CA ARG A 124 -4.72 -30.15 0.56
C ARG A 124 -4.78 -31.67 0.44
N ARG A 125 -5.57 -32.19 -0.49
CA ARG A 125 -5.68 -33.63 -0.75
C ARG A 125 -4.40 -34.18 -1.39
N ALA A 126 -3.79 -33.45 -2.29
CA ALA A 126 -2.53 -33.81 -2.93
C ALA A 126 -1.38 -34.03 -1.93
N ILE A 127 -1.36 -33.32 -0.80
CA ILE A 127 -0.39 -33.55 0.29
C ILE A 127 -0.53 -35.00 0.85
N GLY A 128 -1.74 -35.52 0.90
CA GLY A 128 -2.03 -36.91 1.29
C GLY A 128 -2.03 -37.90 0.12
N PHE A 129 -1.47 -37.53 -1.03
CA PHE A 129 -1.46 -38.35 -2.26
C PHE A 129 -2.86 -38.75 -2.77
N ASP A 130 -3.91 -38.03 -2.39
CA ASP A 130 -5.26 -38.24 -2.89
C ASP A 130 -5.52 -37.38 -4.14
N TYR A 131 -5.46 -38.00 -5.29
CA TYR A 131 -5.73 -37.37 -6.61
C TYR A 131 -7.10 -37.77 -7.18
N SER A 132 -8.00 -38.29 -6.36
CA SER A 132 -9.33 -38.72 -6.80
C SER A 132 -10.16 -37.49 -7.23
N LEU A 133 -11.02 -37.65 -8.22
CA LEU A 133 -11.92 -36.62 -8.73
C LEU A 133 -13.16 -36.40 -7.86
N ASN A 134 -13.42 -37.32 -6.91
CA ASN A 134 -14.61 -37.24 -6.07
C ASN A 134 -14.66 -35.92 -5.27
N GLY A 135 -15.74 -35.15 -5.45
CA GLY A 135 -15.95 -33.88 -4.80
C GLY A 135 -15.05 -32.72 -5.33
N SER A 136 -14.14 -32.99 -6.27
CA SER A 136 -13.21 -31.97 -6.82
C SER A 136 -13.69 -31.33 -8.11
N ILE A 137 -14.90 -31.66 -8.58
CA ILE A 137 -15.50 -31.00 -9.74
C ILE A 137 -15.67 -29.51 -9.44
N GLY A 138 -15.02 -28.70 -10.23
CA GLY A 138 -15.12 -27.22 -10.19
C GLY A 138 -16.16 -26.70 -11.18
N LEU A 139 -16.24 -25.39 -11.23
CA LEU A 139 -17.05 -24.63 -12.19
C LEU A 139 -16.18 -24.01 -13.28
N GLU A 140 -16.78 -23.70 -14.39
CA GLU A 140 -16.15 -22.92 -15.46
C GLU A 140 -16.44 -21.44 -15.30
N LEU A 141 -15.57 -20.60 -15.84
CA LEU A 141 -15.73 -19.15 -15.77
C LEU A 141 -16.79 -18.64 -16.75
N GLU A 142 -17.09 -19.44 -17.77
CA GLU A 142 -18.07 -19.11 -18.80
C GLU A 142 -19.45 -18.82 -18.19
N ASN A 143 -20.06 -17.73 -18.65
CA ASN A 143 -21.37 -17.26 -18.17
C ASN A 143 -21.44 -16.84 -16.69
N MET A 144 -20.31 -16.63 -16.02
CA MET A 144 -20.29 -16.13 -14.65
C MET A 144 -20.30 -14.61 -14.62
N VAL A 145 -21.03 -14.06 -13.65
CA VAL A 145 -20.99 -12.64 -13.32
C VAL A 145 -20.04 -12.45 -12.14
N VAL A 146 -19.09 -11.55 -12.30
CA VAL A 146 -18.11 -11.18 -11.28
C VAL A 146 -18.37 -9.75 -10.86
N GLY A 147 -18.53 -9.53 -9.55
CA GLY A 147 -18.77 -8.21 -8.96
C GLY A 147 -17.83 -7.92 -7.79
#